data_e1ac9eab7857d1a4482b3336c4324f08
#
_entry.id   e1ac9eab7857d1a4482b3336c4324f08
#
_cell.length_a   1.000
_cell.length_b   1.000
_cell.length_c   1.000
_cell.angle_alpha   90.00
_cell.angle_beta   90.00
_cell.angle_gamma   90.00
#
_symmetry.space_group_name_H-M   'P 1'
#
loop_
_entity.id
_entity.type
_entity.pdbx_description
1 polymer ?
#
loop_
_entity_poly.entity_id
_entity_poly.type
_entity_poly.pdbx_seq_one_letter_code
_entity_poly.pdbx_strand_id
1 'polypeptide(L)'
;MRQLLFFLISAFGLLHSSFAAQPNIVVILVDDMGFSDLGCYGSEIPTPNLDALAANGLRFTQFYNTGRCCPTRASLLTGLYPHQAGVGHMTDDKGVPGYAGRLNESCVTIAEVLRPAGYFTAMTGKWHVGQNLGVTPLGRGFDRSLNAAAGGFYFAGGDKAKAKLFLNGEAIENDDPRLPPNWYSTDLWTTFGLKFIDEAVTAKKPFYLHLCHNAPHFPLQAPAEDIAKFRGKYQIGWGAIRDRRYARQQELGIIDTKWAKAPRPPAVLPWASVPKEEKDRFDHLMAVYAACVHRMDKAIGDLVAGLKQRGVFDNTLILFMSD
;
A
#
# COMPACT_ATOMS: atom_id res chain seq x y z
N MET A 1 35.13 -6.37 -74.98
CA MET A 1 34.80 -7.12 -73.78
C MET A 1 34.91 -6.18 -72.58
N ARG A 2 33.80 -5.68 -72.13
CA ARG A 2 33.70 -4.79 -70.91
C ARG A 2 33.06 -5.60 -69.79
N GLN A 3 33.87 -5.90 -68.73
CA GLN A 3 33.36 -6.53 -67.50
C GLN A 3 32.65 -5.47 -66.65
N LEU A 4 31.38 -5.70 -66.40
CA LEU A 4 30.57 -4.94 -65.42
C LEU A 4 30.84 -5.58 -64.06
N LEU A 5 31.44 -4.80 -63.15
CA LEU A 5 31.56 -5.11 -61.71
C LEU A 5 30.27 -4.68 -61.01
N PHE A 6 29.48 -5.64 -60.54
CA PHE A 6 28.34 -5.38 -59.65
C PHE A 6 28.84 -5.25 -58.20
N PHE A 7 28.73 -4.02 -57.65
CA PHE A 7 28.88 -3.80 -56.21
C PHE A 7 27.58 -4.17 -55.52
N LEU A 8 27.55 -5.28 -54.80
CA LEU A 8 26.49 -5.58 -53.84
C LEU A 8 26.73 -4.77 -52.55
N ILE A 9 26.00 -3.69 -52.36
CA ILE A 9 25.93 -2.99 -51.09
C ILE A 9 24.96 -3.78 -50.21
N SER A 10 25.52 -4.61 -49.31
CA SER A 10 24.75 -5.23 -48.22
C SER A 10 24.36 -4.15 -47.24
N ALA A 11 23.12 -3.68 -47.32
CA ALA A 11 22.49 -2.86 -46.27
C ALA A 11 22.27 -3.76 -45.03
N PHE A 12 23.26 -3.80 -44.15
CA PHE A 12 23.03 -4.27 -42.78
C PHE A 12 22.07 -3.27 -42.11
N GLY A 13 20.77 -3.55 -42.20
CA GLY A 13 19.77 -2.91 -41.38
C GLY A 13 20.10 -3.20 -39.90
N LEU A 14 20.62 -2.20 -39.21
CA LEU A 14 20.68 -2.18 -37.75
C LEU A 14 19.25 -2.35 -37.26
N LEU A 15 18.87 -3.59 -36.99
CA LEU A 15 17.71 -3.87 -36.16
C LEU A 15 18.00 -3.24 -34.77
N HIS A 16 17.57 -2.01 -34.59
CA HIS A 16 17.43 -1.47 -33.26
C HIS A 16 16.35 -2.32 -32.60
N SER A 17 16.75 -3.39 -31.91
CA SER A 17 15.89 -3.98 -30.89
C SER A 17 15.64 -2.87 -29.89
N SER A 18 14.51 -2.20 -30.02
CA SER A 18 13.99 -1.36 -28.95
C SER A 18 13.70 -2.30 -27.79
N PHE A 19 14.69 -2.51 -26.92
CA PHE A 19 14.40 -3.07 -25.61
C PHE A 19 13.32 -2.17 -25.03
N ALA A 20 12.16 -2.76 -24.73
CA ALA A 20 11.11 -2.03 -24.04
C ALA A 20 11.74 -1.37 -22.80
N ALA A 21 11.48 -0.08 -22.61
CA ALA A 21 12.00 0.62 -21.44
C ALA A 21 11.60 -0.14 -20.19
N GLN A 22 12.53 -0.32 -19.26
CA GLN A 22 12.25 -0.97 -17.98
C GLN A 22 11.05 -0.26 -17.31
N PRO A 23 9.98 -0.97 -16.93
CA PRO A 23 8.83 -0.33 -16.31
C PRO A 23 9.18 0.19 -14.92
N ASN A 24 8.61 1.30 -14.53
CA ASN A 24 8.58 1.70 -13.13
C ASN A 24 7.65 0.75 -12.35
N ILE A 25 7.90 0.59 -11.07
CA ILE A 25 7.14 -0.29 -10.20
C ILE A 25 6.70 0.48 -8.97
N VAL A 26 5.41 0.48 -8.71
CA VAL A 26 4.81 1.02 -7.48
C VAL A 26 4.05 -0.11 -6.78
N VAL A 27 4.46 -0.44 -5.57
CA VAL A 27 3.73 -1.34 -4.68
C VAL A 27 3.08 -0.52 -3.60
N ILE A 28 1.76 -0.51 -3.56
CA ILE A 28 0.96 0.17 -2.55
C ILE A 28 0.43 -0.88 -1.58
N LEU A 29 0.91 -0.85 -0.35
CA LEU A 29 0.48 -1.74 0.72
C LEU A 29 -0.27 -0.93 1.77
N VAL A 30 -1.51 -1.33 2.06
CA VAL A 30 -2.33 -0.72 3.11
C VAL A 30 -2.44 -1.68 4.30
N ASP A 31 -2.83 -1.16 5.46
CA ASP A 31 -2.69 -1.83 6.76
C ASP A 31 -4.08 -2.13 7.35
N ASP A 32 -4.40 -3.41 7.54
CA ASP A 32 -5.66 -3.91 8.13
C ASP A 32 -6.94 -3.53 7.34
N MET A 33 -6.89 -3.45 6.01
CA MET A 33 -8.09 -3.19 5.20
C MET A 33 -8.78 -4.50 4.81
N GLY A 34 -10.11 -4.55 4.94
CA GLY A 34 -10.91 -5.71 4.56
C GLY A 34 -11.10 -5.85 3.05
N PHE A 35 -11.26 -7.11 2.59
CA PHE A 35 -11.47 -7.45 1.18
C PHE A 35 -12.57 -6.61 0.50
N SER A 36 -13.70 -6.39 1.20
CA SER A 36 -14.86 -5.69 0.63
C SER A 36 -14.89 -4.20 0.94
N ASP A 37 -13.78 -3.56 1.31
CA ASP A 37 -13.77 -2.14 1.68
C ASP A 37 -13.51 -1.18 0.51
N LEU A 38 -13.29 -1.71 -0.69
CA LEU A 38 -13.20 -0.95 -1.94
C LEU A 38 -14.48 -1.03 -2.76
N GLY A 39 -14.82 0.04 -3.47
CA GLY A 39 -15.99 0.10 -4.37
C GLY A 39 -15.97 -1.01 -5.41
N CYS A 40 -14.82 -1.26 -6.05
CA CYS A 40 -14.63 -2.34 -7.02
C CYS A 40 -14.80 -3.76 -6.43
N TYR A 41 -14.83 -3.90 -5.09
CA TYR A 41 -15.14 -5.14 -4.38
C TYR A 41 -16.47 -5.07 -3.60
N GLY A 42 -17.32 -4.08 -3.91
CA GLY A 42 -18.71 -4.03 -3.42
C GLY A 42 -18.94 -3.14 -2.20
N SER A 43 -17.95 -2.32 -1.79
CA SER A 43 -18.11 -1.37 -0.68
C SER A 43 -19.08 -0.24 -0.99
N GLU A 44 -19.71 0.27 0.06
CA GLU A 44 -20.43 1.55 0.08
C GLU A 44 -19.48 2.75 0.28
N ILE A 45 -18.22 2.50 0.64
CA ILE A 45 -17.19 3.55 0.77
C ILE A 45 -16.71 3.93 -0.62
N PRO A 46 -16.81 5.19 -1.05
CA PRO A 46 -16.35 5.61 -2.36
C PRO A 46 -14.81 5.55 -2.45
N THR A 47 -14.31 4.78 -3.43
CA THR A 47 -12.88 4.66 -3.76
C THR A 47 -12.64 4.85 -5.26
N PRO A 48 -13.02 6.02 -5.83
CA PRO A 48 -13.06 6.21 -7.28
C PRO A 48 -11.70 6.07 -7.96
N ASN A 49 -10.60 6.38 -7.28
CA ASN A 49 -9.25 6.28 -7.85
C ASN A 49 -8.78 4.81 -7.95
N LEU A 50 -9.00 4.03 -6.91
CA LEU A 50 -8.73 2.58 -6.91
C LEU A 50 -9.69 1.84 -7.83
N ASP A 51 -10.97 2.24 -7.88
CA ASP A 51 -11.95 1.67 -8.79
C ASP A 51 -11.54 1.91 -10.27
N ALA A 52 -10.99 3.10 -10.58
CA ALA A 52 -10.46 3.40 -11.92
C ALA A 52 -9.22 2.56 -12.27
N LEU A 53 -8.30 2.33 -11.32
CA LEU A 53 -7.18 1.41 -11.51
C LEU A 53 -7.67 -0.02 -11.75
N ALA A 54 -8.64 -0.49 -10.97
CA ALA A 54 -9.22 -1.82 -11.10
C ALA A 54 -9.96 -2.01 -12.43
N ALA A 55 -10.63 -0.97 -12.95
CA ALA A 55 -11.32 -1.01 -14.23
C ALA A 55 -10.36 -1.10 -15.43
N ASN A 56 -9.14 -0.63 -15.29
CA ASN A 56 -8.09 -0.63 -16.32
C ASN A 56 -6.97 -1.64 -16.04
N GLY A 57 -7.15 -2.53 -15.08
CA GLY A 57 -6.14 -3.50 -14.64
C GLY A 57 -6.72 -4.88 -14.34
N LEU A 58 -5.96 -5.66 -13.60
CA LEU A 58 -6.39 -6.97 -13.10
C LEU A 58 -6.90 -6.84 -11.67
N ARG A 59 -8.09 -7.40 -11.43
CA ARG A 59 -8.73 -7.48 -10.12
C ARG A 59 -8.75 -8.94 -9.66
N PHE A 60 -7.95 -9.24 -8.63
CA PHE A 60 -7.85 -10.58 -8.08
C PHE A 60 -8.99 -10.85 -7.09
N THR A 61 -9.67 -11.97 -7.23
CA THR A 61 -10.70 -12.45 -6.29
C THR A 61 -10.16 -13.44 -5.26
N GLN A 62 -8.97 -14.00 -5.52
CA GLN A 62 -8.28 -14.94 -4.65
C GLN A 62 -6.81 -14.56 -4.59
N PHE A 63 -6.48 -13.65 -3.68
CA PHE A 63 -5.13 -13.20 -3.39
C PHE A 63 -4.96 -13.16 -1.87
N TYR A 64 -4.11 -14.01 -1.34
CA TYR A 64 -3.99 -14.23 0.10
C TYR A 64 -2.70 -13.63 0.62
N ASN A 65 -2.78 -13.03 1.80
CA ASN A 65 -1.62 -12.59 2.59
C ASN A 65 -1.29 -13.64 3.67
N THR A 66 -0.36 -13.35 4.57
CA THR A 66 0.02 -14.26 5.66
C THR A 66 -0.66 -13.92 7.00
N GLY A 67 -1.80 -13.24 6.94
CA GLY A 67 -2.74 -13.04 8.04
C GLY A 67 -2.34 -12.01 9.11
N ARG A 68 -1.16 -11.37 8.99
CA ARG A 68 -0.67 -10.29 9.88
C ARG A 68 0.29 -9.38 9.15
N CYS A 69 0.39 -8.12 9.61
CA CYS A 69 1.20 -7.09 8.99
C CYS A 69 2.69 -7.47 8.86
N CYS A 70 3.40 -7.83 9.94
CA CYS A 70 4.82 -8.13 9.88
C CYS A 70 5.15 -9.33 8.98
N PRO A 71 4.47 -10.50 9.15
CA PRO A 71 4.67 -11.65 8.28
C PRO A 71 4.35 -11.36 6.82
N THR A 72 3.25 -10.65 6.52
CA THR A 72 2.87 -10.28 5.15
C THR A 72 3.92 -9.38 4.51
N ARG A 73 4.41 -8.36 5.24
CA ARG A 73 5.47 -7.45 4.76
C ARG A 73 6.77 -8.19 4.49
N ALA A 74 7.15 -9.10 5.36
CA ALA A 74 8.34 -9.94 5.16
C ALA A 74 8.21 -10.81 3.90
N SER A 75 7.06 -11.49 3.73
CA SER A 75 6.82 -12.32 2.54
C SER A 75 6.76 -11.51 1.26
N LEU A 76 6.09 -10.35 1.27
CA LEU A 76 5.99 -9.46 0.11
C LEU A 76 7.37 -8.93 -0.31
N LEU A 77 8.19 -8.50 0.66
CA LEU A 77 9.51 -7.95 0.38
C LEU A 77 10.52 -8.98 -0.14
N THR A 78 10.36 -10.26 0.25
CA THR A 78 11.42 -11.29 0.02
C THR A 78 10.98 -12.43 -0.90
N GLY A 79 9.68 -12.62 -1.14
CA GLY A 79 9.14 -13.78 -1.85
C GLY A 79 9.22 -15.09 -1.06
N LEU A 80 9.57 -15.04 0.23
CA LEU A 80 9.73 -16.22 1.10
C LEU A 80 8.55 -16.36 2.06
N TYR A 81 8.39 -17.54 2.64
CA TYR A 81 7.54 -17.67 3.83
C TYR A 81 8.11 -16.82 4.98
N PRO A 82 7.26 -16.18 5.80
CA PRO A 82 7.72 -15.22 6.80
C PRO A 82 8.67 -15.82 7.83
N HIS A 83 8.52 -17.11 8.16
CA HIS A 83 9.43 -17.84 9.04
C HIS A 83 10.82 -18.02 8.43
N GLN A 84 10.93 -18.22 7.13
CA GLN A 84 12.21 -18.28 6.41
C GLN A 84 12.91 -16.92 6.42
N ALA A 85 12.13 -15.84 6.34
CA ALA A 85 12.65 -14.47 6.41
C ALA A 85 12.94 -13.99 7.85
N GLY A 86 12.61 -14.76 8.88
CA GLY A 86 12.85 -14.42 10.29
C GLY A 86 11.71 -13.67 10.97
N VAL A 87 10.57 -13.45 10.29
CA VAL A 87 9.44 -12.62 10.77
C VAL A 87 8.15 -13.44 10.77
N GLY A 88 8.18 -14.63 11.40
CA GLY A 88 7.01 -15.51 11.51
C GLY A 88 5.91 -14.98 12.45
N HIS A 89 6.16 -13.89 13.20
CA HIS A 89 5.20 -13.22 14.09
C HIS A 89 5.39 -11.70 14.02
N MET A 90 5.39 -11.00 15.16
CA MET A 90 5.65 -9.55 15.23
C MET A 90 7.16 -9.26 15.29
N THR A 91 7.54 -8.01 15.57
CA THR A 91 8.94 -7.54 15.58
C THR A 91 9.60 -7.67 16.97
N ASP A 92 9.23 -8.67 17.74
CA ASP A 92 9.89 -9.07 18.98
C ASP A 92 10.67 -10.38 18.75
N ASP A 93 11.92 -10.39 19.16
CA ASP A 93 12.79 -11.57 19.04
C ASP A 93 12.38 -12.63 20.07
N LYS A 94 12.01 -13.82 19.59
CA LYS A 94 11.63 -14.96 20.44
C LYS A 94 12.79 -15.95 20.68
N GLY A 95 14.00 -15.60 20.26
CA GLY A 95 15.19 -16.43 20.43
C GLY A 95 15.28 -17.63 19.48
N VAL A 96 14.45 -17.68 18.43
CA VAL A 96 14.52 -18.74 17.42
C VAL A 96 14.51 -18.13 16.01
N PRO A 97 15.22 -18.71 15.02
CA PRO A 97 15.48 -18.07 13.72
C PRO A 97 14.23 -17.62 12.96
N GLY A 98 13.16 -18.44 12.94
CA GLY A 98 11.91 -18.11 12.25
C GLY A 98 11.10 -17.00 12.91
N TYR A 99 11.46 -16.60 14.13
CA TYR A 99 10.77 -15.61 14.97
C TYR A 99 11.78 -14.58 15.53
N ALA A 100 12.79 -14.23 14.76
CA ALA A 100 13.79 -13.22 15.14
C ALA A 100 13.22 -11.79 15.16
N GLY A 101 11.97 -11.61 14.70
CA GLY A 101 11.28 -10.31 14.70
C GLY A 101 11.85 -9.30 13.71
N ARG A 102 12.77 -9.72 12.85
CA ARG A 102 13.41 -8.90 11.81
C ARG A 102 13.75 -9.74 10.60
N LEU A 103 13.85 -9.10 9.43
CA LEU A 103 14.38 -9.76 8.24
C LEU A 103 15.82 -10.23 8.52
N ASN A 104 16.08 -11.50 8.28
CA ASN A 104 17.41 -12.09 8.46
C ASN A 104 18.33 -11.77 7.25
N GLU A 105 19.61 -12.09 7.38
CA GLU A 105 20.63 -11.81 6.36
C GLU A 105 20.62 -12.82 5.19
N SER A 106 19.94 -13.96 5.35
CA SER A 106 19.85 -14.99 4.32
C SER A 106 18.76 -14.73 3.27
N CYS A 107 17.88 -13.76 3.50
CA CYS A 107 16.89 -13.33 2.51
C CYS A 107 17.31 -12.04 1.81
N VAL A 108 16.90 -11.88 0.55
CA VAL A 108 17.04 -10.64 -0.21
C VAL A 108 15.69 -9.99 -0.41
N THR A 109 15.65 -8.66 -0.43
CA THR A 109 14.42 -7.89 -0.69
C THR A 109 14.29 -7.54 -2.17
N ILE A 110 13.07 -7.19 -2.60
CA ILE A 110 12.82 -6.63 -3.95
C ILE A 110 13.76 -5.45 -4.23
N ALA A 111 13.99 -4.56 -3.25
CA ALA A 111 14.88 -3.41 -3.41
C ALA A 111 16.35 -3.82 -3.62
N GLU A 112 16.83 -4.83 -2.88
CA GLU A 112 18.18 -5.38 -3.05
C GLU A 112 18.38 -6.04 -4.42
N VAL A 113 17.31 -6.57 -5.04
CA VAL A 113 17.35 -7.13 -6.40
C VAL A 113 17.28 -6.02 -7.45
N LEU A 114 16.41 -5.03 -7.30
CA LEU A 114 16.15 -4.01 -8.31
C LEU A 114 17.24 -2.93 -8.35
N ARG A 115 17.85 -2.57 -7.21
CA ARG A 115 18.89 -1.54 -7.17
C ARG A 115 20.10 -1.86 -8.07
N PRO A 116 20.73 -3.05 -8.04
CA PRO A 116 21.82 -3.39 -8.96
C PRO A 116 21.34 -3.53 -10.40
N ALA A 117 20.05 -3.74 -10.66
CA ALA A 117 19.46 -3.69 -11.99
C ALA A 117 19.23 -2.27 -12.53
N GLY A 118 19.69 -1.24 -11.81
CA GLY A 118 19.65 0.16 -12.24
C GLY A 118 18.44 0.95 -11.76
N TYR A 119 17.54 0.37 -10.98
CA TYR A 119 16.40 1.08 -10.42
C TYR A 119 16.82 2.04 -9.29
N PHE A 120 16.15 3.18 -9.23
CA PHE A 120 16.10 4.01 -8.03
C PHE A 120 15.04 3.43 -7.08
N THR A 121 15.44 3.07 -5.88
CA THR A 121 14.57 2.35 -4.95
C THR A 121 14.16 3.27 -3.78
N ALA A 122 12.86 3.41 -3.54
CA ALA A 122 12.35 4.27 -2.49
C ALA A 122 11.23 3.60 -1.69
N MET A 123 11.14 3.97 -0.41
CA MET A 123 10.11 3.48 0.50
C MET A 123 9.50 4.63 1.30
N THR A 124 8.18 4.64 1.43
CA THR A 124 7.49 5.55 2.37
C THR A 124 6.45 4.80 3.19
N GLY A 125 6.30 5.19 4.46
CA GLY A 125 5.28 4.65 5.35
C GLY A 125 5.75 3.60 6.35
N LYS A 126 4.87 2.67 6.71
CA LYS A 126 5.12 1.65 7.73
C LYS A 126 6.09 0.58 7.23
N TRP A 127 7.23 0.42 7.92
CA TRP A 127 8.24 -0.62 7.63
C TRP A 127 7.90 -1.98 8.24
N HIS A 128 7.86 -2.06 9.53
CA HIS A 128 7.39 -3.15 10.40
C HIS A 128 8.05 -4.53 10.18
N VAL A 129 9.31 -4.56 9.77
CA VAL A 129 10.11 -5.79 9.62
C VAL A 129 11.48 -5.68 10.28
N GLY A 130 11.55 -4.98 11.43
CA GLY A 130 12.73 -5.00 12.30
C GLY A 130 13.46 -3.67 12.47
N GLN A 131 12.85 -2.49 12.22
CA GLN A 131 13.46 -1.19 12.42
C GLN A 131 14.14 -1.05 13.81
N ASN A 132 13.44 -1.41 14.86
CA ASN A 132 13.94 -1.32 16.24
C ASN A 132 15.03 -2.37 16.59
N LEU A 133 15.23 -3.32 15.68
CA LEU A 133 16.26 -4.37 15.76
C LEU A 133 17.38 -4.14 14.74
N GLY A 134 17.51 -2.92 14.24
CA GLY A 134 18.60 -2.49 13.36
C GLY A 134 18.38 -2.78 11.87
N VAL A 135 17.24 -3.37 11.46
CA VAL A 135 16.93 -3.65 10.07
C VAL A 135 16.13 -2.50 9.47
N THR A 136 16.82 -1.60 8.78
CA THR A 136 16.25 -0.37 8.20
C THR A 136 15.98 -0.54 6.69
N PRO A 137 15.10 0.29 6.07
CA PRO A 137 14.93 0.28 4.62
C PRO A 137 16.23 0.49 3.85
N LEU A 138 17.07 1.45 4.26
CA LEU A 138 18.35 1.70 3.61
C LEU A 138 19.30 0.51 3.67
N GLY A 139 19.36 -0.15 4.85
CA GLY A 139 20.14 -1.38 5.02
C GLY A 139 19.63 -2.56 4.20
N ARG A 140 18.40 -2.47 3.66
CA ARG A 140 17.73 -3.51 2.86
C ARG A 140 17.41 -3.04 1.46
N GLY A 141 18.33 -2.24 0.87
CA GLY A 141 18.39 -1.97 -0.55
C GLY A 141 17.63 -0.74 -1.04
N PHE A 142 17.00 0.05 -0.18
CA PHE A 142 16.36 1.30 -0.58
C PHE A 142 17.36 2.46 -0.60
N ASP A 143 17.35 3.28 -1.67
CA ASP A 143 18.17 4.48 -1.79
C ASP A 143 17.61 5.63 -0.97
N ARG A 144 16.28 5.68 -0.81
CA ARG A 144 15.56 6.69 -0.03
C ARG A 144 14.46 6.08 0.82
N SER A 145 14.23 6.66 2.00
CA SER A 145 13.06 6.32 2.81
C SER A 145 12.57 7.48 3.65
N LEU A 146 11.25 7.59 3.78
CA LEU A 146 10.60 8.24 4.92
C LEU A 146 9.68 7.19 5.56
N ASN A 147 10.05 6.69 6.72
CA ASN A 147 9.33 5.55 7.30
C ASN A 147 9.09 5.69 8.79
N ALA A 148 8.10 4.92 9.27
CA ALA A 148 7.90 4.61 10.67
C ALA A 148 8.17 3.13 10.93
N ALA A 149 8.64 2.80 12.15
CA ALA A 149 8.89 1.42 12.55
C ALA A 149 7.63 0.57 12.55
N ALA A 150 6.49 1.16 12.94
CA ALA A 150 5.15 0.54 12.99
C ALA A 150 4.07 1.56 12.60
N GLY A 151 2.80 1.15 12.60
CA GLY A 151 1.64 2.02 12.42
C GLY A 151 1.04 2.50 13.75
N GLY A 152 -0.22 2.96 13.70
CA GLY A 152 -0.99 3.35 14.88
C GLY A 152 -0.95 4.84 15.20
N PHE A 153 -0.64 5.68 14.24
CA PHE A 153 -0.71 7.14 14.32
C PHE A 153 -1.12 7.73 12.96
N TYR A 154 -1.68 8.96 12.97
CA TYR A 154 -2.12 9.60 11.73
C TYR A 154 -1.76 11.09 11.64
N PHE A 155 -1.63 11.79 12.77
CA PHE A 155 -1.36 13.24 12.78
C PHE A 155 -0.02 13.56 13.41
N ALA A 156 0.58 14.67 12.98
CA ALA A 156 1.84 15.20 13.51
C ALA A 156 1.85 15.36 15.04
N GLY A 157 0.71 15.77 15.60
CA GLY A 157 0.53 15.95 17.05
C GLY A 157 0.11 14.69 17.82
N GLY A 158 0.11 13.51 17.18
CA GLY A 158 -0.30 12.25 17.82
C GLY A 158 0.67 11.74 18.88
N ASP A 159 0.48 10.51 19.32
CA ASP A 159 1.35 9.85 20.30
C ASP A 159 2.80 9.80 19.79
N LYS A 160 3.66 10.65 20.36
CA LYS A 160 5.07 10.82 19.97
C LYS A 160 5.86 9.51 19.99
N ALA A 161 5.54 8.59 20.89
CA ALA A 161 6.22 7.31 20.98
C ALA A 161 5.92 6.41 19.77
N LYS A 162 4.72 6.52 19.19
CA LYS A 162 4.29 5.76 18.01
C LYS A 162 4.66 6.46 16.70
N ALA A 163 4.68 7.79 16.71
CA ALA A 163 4.95 8.62 15.53
C ALA A 163 6.45 8.88 15.29
N LYS A 164 7.36 8.02 15.78
CA LYS A 164 8.79 8.15 15.49
C LYS A 164 9.06 7.89 14.02
N LEU A 165 9.49 8.95 13.34
CA LEU A 165 9.78 8.93 11.91
C LEU A 165 11.29 8.79 11.66
N PHE A 166 11.62 8.23 10.50
CA PHE A 166 12.99 8.10 10.01
C PHE A 166 13.06 8.60 8.57
N LEU A 167 13.86 9.63 8.34
CA LEU A 167 14.14 10.15 6.99
C LEU A 167 15.53 9.70 6.56
N ASN A 168 15.62 8.85 5.55
CA ASN A 168 16.88 8.29 5.07
C ASN A 168 17.75 7.68 6.20
N GLY A 169 17.08 6.98 7.12
CA GLY A 169 17.71 6.31 8.27
C GLY A 169 17.94 7.21 9.49
N GLU A 170 17.85 8.52 9.35
CA GLU A 170 17.92 9.49 10.45
C GLU A 170 16.57 9.54 11.20
N ALA A 171 16.60 9.40 12.52
CA ALA A 171 15.41 9.61 13.35
C ALA A 171 15.10 11.11 13.40
N ILE A 172 13.86 11.48 13.11
CA ILE A 172 13.41 12.87 13.05
C ILE A 172 12.18 13.08 13.94
N GLU A 173 12.00 14.31 14.40
CA GLU A 173 10.81 14.73 15.16
C GLU A 173 9.62 15.00 14.21
N ASN A 174 8.41 15.01 14.77
CA ASN A 174 7.18 15.20 13.98
C ASN A 174 7.02 16.62 13.40
N ASP A 175 7.76 17.58 13.93
CA ASP A 175 7.82 18.98 13.50
C ASP A 175 9.13 19.32 12.76
N ASP A 176 9.89 18.30 12.31
CA ASP A 176 11.08 18.50 11.50
C ASP A 176 10.76 19.41 10.29
N PRO A 177 11.56 20.46 10.03
CA PRO A 177 11.26 21.42 8.97
C PRO A 177 11.26 20.85 7.55
N ARG A 178 11.75 19.64 7.37
CA ARG A 178 11.68 18.90 6.10
C ARG A 178 10.30 18.31 5.82
N LEU A 179 9.45 18.19 6.87
CA LEU A 179 8.08 17.69 6.78
C LEU A 179 7.09 18.84 6.52
N PRO A 180 5.96 18.59 5.86
CA PRO A 180 4.88 19.56 5.81
C PRO A 180 4.34 19.87 7.21
N PRO A 181 3.93 21.10 7.51
CA PRO A 181 3.31 21.41 8.80
C PRO A 181 1.99 20.66 8.95
N ASN A 182 1.65 20.24 10.18
CA ASN A 182 0.39 19.56 10.52
C ASN A 182 0.04 18.37 9.60
N TRP A 183 1.04 17.61 9.20
CA TRP A 183 0.86 16.50 8.28
C TRP A 183 -0.13 15.44 8.80
N TYR A 184 -0.86 14.84 7.86
CA TYR A 184 -1.61 13.60 8.05
C TYR A 184 -0.83 12.46 7.37
N SER A 185 -0.62 11.35 8.06
CA SER A 185 0.34 10.31 7.62
C SER A 185 0.08 9.79 6.21
N THR A 186 -1.19 9.56 5.87
CA THR A 186 -1.57 9.07 4.53
C THR A 186 -1.11 10.01 3.41
N ASP A 187 -1.31 11.33 3.61
CA ASP A 187 -0.88 12.35 2.65
C ASP A 187 0.66 12.49 2.65
N LEU A 188 1.26 12.40 3.84
CA LEU A 188 2.72 12.51 4.02
C LEU A 188 3.46 11.44 3.23
N TRP A 189 3.01 10.18 3.34
CA TRP A 189 3.66 9.07 2.61
C TRP A 189 3.60 9.25 1.11
N THR A 190 2.45 9.67 0.57
CA THR A 190 2.28 9.94 -0.85
C THR A 190 3.13 11.13 -1.32
N THR A 191 3.15 12.22 -0.53
CA THR A 191 3.96 13.41 -0.83
C THR A 191 5.44 13.07 -0.95
N PHE A 192 5.98 12.31 0.01
CA PHE A 192 7.38 11.90 -0.05
C PHE A 192 7.64 10.84 -1.13
N GLY A 193 6.67 9.96 -1.39
CA GLY A 193 6.75 9.03 -2.52
C GLY A 193 6.94 9.78 -3.84
N LEU A 194 6.16 10.84 -4.08
CA LEU A 194 6.28 11.70 -5.26
C LEU A 194 7.60 12.47 -5.28
N LYS A 195 8.10 12.98 -4.14
CA LYS A 195 9.44 13.60 -4.03
C LYS A 195 10.55 12.63 -4.47
N PHE A 196 10.51 11.40 -4.02
CA PHE A 196 11.51 10.40 -4.39
C PHE A 196 11.39 9.98 -5.86
N ILE A 197 10.18 9.95 -6.42
CA ILE A 197 9.98 9.75 -7.86
C ILE A 197 10.60 10.91 -8.65
N ASP A 198 10.52 12.17 -8.18
CA ASP A 198 11.19 13.31 -8.82
C ASP A 198 12.72 13.12 -8.89
N GLU A 199 13.33 12.59 -7.82
CA GLU A 199 14.75 12.27 -7.82
C GLU A 199 15.10 11.20 -8.88
N ALA A 200 14.26 10.15 -8.98
CA ALA A 200 14.45 9.08 -9.97
C ALA A 200 14.31 9.59 -11.41
N VAL A 201 13.27 10.39 -11.69
CA VAL A 201 13.03 11.00 -13.01
C VAL A 201 14.17 11.93 -13.40
N THR A 202 14.64 12.76 -12.47
CA THR A 202 15.79 13.64 -12.66
C THR A 202 17.08 12.85 -12.96
N ALA A 203 17.25 11.73 -12.27
CA ALA A 203 18.38 10.80 -12.51
C ALA A 203 18.21 9.93 -13.77
N LYS A 204 17.09 10.04 -14.47
CA LYS A 204 16.71 9.21 -15.64
C LYS A 204 16.80 7.72 -15.37
N LYS A 205 16.37 7.29 -14.19
CA LYS A 205 16.34 5.89 -13.76
C LYS A 205 14.90 5.38 -13.69
N PRO A 206 14.64 4.11 -14.02
CA PRO A 206 13.40 3.47 -13.61
C PRO A 206 13.35 3.44 -12.08
N PHE A 207 12.16 3.46 -11.49
CA PHE A 207 12.03 3.48 -10.03
C PHE A 207 11.19 2.31 -9.51
N TYR A 208 11.50 1.92 -8.29
CA TYR A 208 10.68 1.09 -7.42
C TYR A 208 10.26 1.91 -6.20
N LEU A 209 8.98 2.19 -6.08
CA LEU A 209 8.39 2.80 -4.89
C LEU A 209 7.60 1.76 -4.10
N HIS A 210 7.98 1.54 -2.83
CA HIS A 210 7.24 0.76 -1.85
C HIS A 210 6.47 1.72 -0.94
N LEU A 211 5.20 2.01 -1.28
CA LEU A 211 4.33 2.94 -0.56
C LEU A 211 3.46 2.17 0.44
N CYS A 212 3.74 2.33 1.73
CA CYS A 212 3.13 1.57 2.81
C CYS A 212 2.27 2.48 3.71
N HIS A 213 0.99 2.65 3.35
CA HIS A 213 0.05 3.36 4.22
C HIS A 213 -0.17 2.59 5.52
N ASN A 214 -0.26 3.30 6.63
CA ASN A 214 -0.74 2.75 7.89
C ASN A 214 -2.27 2.83 8.03
N ALA A 215 -2.96 3.48 7.10
CA ALA A 215 -4.41 3.46 7.00
C ALA A 215 -4.90 2.12 6.43
N PRO A 216 -6.06 1.61 6.87
CA PRO A 216 -6.90 2.09 7.97
C PRO A 216 -6.67 1.39 9.33
N HIS A 217 -5.43 1.09 9.71
CA HIS A 217 -5.07 0.40 10.96
C HIS A 217 -5.52 1.17 12.22
N PHE A 218 -5.97 0.44 13.23
CA PHE A 218 -6.30 0.99 14.56
C PHE A 218 -5.04 1.55 15.30
N PRO A 219 -5.18 2.63 16.11
CA PRO A 219 -6.37 3.43 16.40
C PRO A 219 -6.75 4.35 15.23
N LEU A 220 -8.06 4.38 14.92
CA LEU A 220 -8.58 5.10 13.76
C LEU A 220 -8.62 6.60 14.00
N GLN A 221 -8.07 7.37 13.09
CA GLN A 221 -8.13 8.83 13.09
C GLN A 221 -8.22 9.34 11.65
N ALA A 222 -9.10 10.29 11.39
CA ALA A 222 -9.23 10.94 10.09
C ALA A 222 -9.54 12.43 10.26
N PRO A 223 -9.29 13.29 9.26
CA PRO A 223 -9.72 14.68 9.27
C PRO A 223 -11.22 14.81 9.50
N ALA A 224 -11.63 15.79 10.31
CA ALA A 224 -13.03 15.97 10.71
C ALA A 224 -13.97 16.16 9.51
N GLU A 225 -13.51 16.89 8.49
CA GLU A 225 -14.22 17.09 7.23
C GLU A 225 -14.45 15.79 6.44
N ASP A 226 -13.55 14.82 6.54
CA ASP A 226 -13.71 13.50 5.91
C ASP A 226 -14.68 12.63 6.72
N ILE A 227 -14.60 12.65 8.06
CA ILE A 227 -15.53 11.94 8.94
C ILE A 227 -16.96 12.42 8.72
N ALA A 228 -17.17 13.74 8.60
CA ALA A 228 -18.49 14.35 8.39
C ALA A 228 -19.23 13.81 7.16
N LYS A 229 -18.49 13.39 6.10
CA LYS A 229 -19.06 12.80 4.88
C LYS A 229 -19.78 11.47 5.13
N PHE A 230 -19.43 10.77 6.21
CA PHE A 230 -19.88 9.42 6.50
C PHE A 230 -20.80 9.31 7.72
N ARG A 231 -20.91 10.36 8.55
CA ARG A 231 -21.82 10.37 9.70
C ARG A 231 -23.27 10.11 9.27
N GLY A 232 -23.96 9.27 10.04
CA GLY A 232 -25.34 8.85 9.80
C GLY A 232 -25.53 7.71 8.80
N LYS A 233 -24.52 7.38 7.99
CA LYS A 233 -24.63 6.34 6.96
C LYS A 233 -24.68 4.92 7.53
N TYR A 234 -24.15 4.72 8.73
CA TYR A 234 -24.04 3.42 9.39
C TYR A 234 -25.12 3.15 10.44
N GLN A 235 -26.08 4.07 10.61
CA GLN A 235 -27.25 3.89 11.47
C GLN A 235 -28.14 2.70 11.09
N ILE A 236 -28.05 2.24 9.84
CA ILE A 236 -28.73 1.02 9.35
C ILE A 236 -28.14 -0.27 9.93
N GLY A 237 -26.94 -0.21 10.49
CA GLY A 237 -26.23 -1.27 11.18
C GLY A 237 -25.43 -2.24 10.29
N TRP A 238 -24.49 -2.92 10.92
CA TRP A 238 -23.55 -3.81 10.27
C TRP A 238 -24.18 -4.98 9.50
N GLY A 239 -25.32 -5.50 9.96
CA GLY A 239 -26.03 -6.55 9.25
C GLY A 239 -26.50 -6.10 7.87
N ALA A 240 -27.15 -4.94 7.79
CA ALA A 240 -27.64 -4.36 6.54
C ALA A 240 -26.49 -3.96 5.59
N ILE A 241 -25.39 -3.40 6.11
CA ILE A 241 -24.20 -3.11 5.32
C ILE A 241 -23.62 -4.39 4.72
N ARG A 242 -23.46 -5.44 5.54
CA ARG A 242 -22.95 -6.73 5.09
C ARG A 242 -23.83 -7.36 4.01
N ASP A 243 -25.14 -7.27 4.16
CA ASP A 243 -26.09 -7.79 3.17
C ASP A 243 -25.98 -7.06 1.83
N ARG A 244 -25.87 -5.73 1.87
CA ARG A 244 -25.65 -4.89 0.68
C ARG A 244 -24.34 -5.20 -0.02
N ARG A 245 -23.23 -5.30 0.72
CA ARG A 245 -21.91 -5.67 0.16
C ARG A 245 -21.94 -7.05 -0.47
N TYR A 246 -22.55 -8.04 0.20
CA TYR A 246 -22.67 -9.39 -0.33
C TYR A 246 -23.48 -9.43 -1.65
N ALA A 247 -24.63 -8.76 -1.71
CA ALA A 247 -25.41 -8.65 -2.92
C ALA A 247 -24.61 -7.96 -4.04
N ARG A 248 -23.93 -6.87 -3.71
CA ARG A 248 -23.12 -6.13 -4.68
C ARG A 248 -21.93 -6.95 -5.21
N GLN A 249 -21.30 -7.78 -4.38
CA GLN A 249 -20.23 -8.69 -4.81
C GLN A 249 -20.74 -9.75 -5.82
N GLN A 250 -21.97 -10.25 -5.63
CA GLN A 250 -22.59 -11.16 -6.60
C GLN A 250 -22.89 -10.44 -7.93
N GLU A 251 -23.46 -9.24 -7.89
CA GLU A 251 -23.71 -8.41 -9.09
C GLU A 251 -22.43 -8.10 -9.87
N LEU A 252 -21.32 -7.85 -9.17
CA LEU A 252 -20.00 -7.56 -9.75
C LEU A 252 -19.28 -8.83 -10.23
N GLY A 253 -19.83 -10.04 -9.99
CA GLY A 253 -19.17 -11.31 -10.30
C GLY A 253 -17.90 -11.56 -9.46
N ILE A 254 -17.77 -10.94 -8.28
CA ILE A 254 -16.65 -11.14 -7.36
C ILE A 254 -16.77 -12.49 -6.65
N ILE A 255 -18.01 -12.86 -6.31
CA ILE A 255 -18.34 -14.13 -5.66
C ILE A 255 -19.41 -14.86 -6.46
N ASP A 256 -19.37 -16.20 -6.46
CA ASP A 256 -20.39 -17.02 -7.07
C ASP A 256 -21.73 -16.91 -6.29
N THR A 257 -22.83 -16.80 -7.00
CA THR A 257 -24.18 -16.77 -6.43
C THR A 257 -24.53 -18.05 -5.64
N LYS A 258 -23.82 -19.15 -5.90
CA LYS A 258 -23.93 -20.41 -5.15
C LYS A 258 -23.28 -20.37 -3.78
N TRP A 259 -22.39 -19.43 -3.52
CA TRP A 259 -21.72 -19.33 -2.22
C TRP A 259 -22.65 -18.68 -1.21
N ALA A 260 -23.02 -19.44 -0.22
CA ALA A 260 -23.85 -18.93 0.86
C ALA A 260 -23.11 -17.87 1.67
N LYS A 261 -23.82 -16.80 2.03
CA LYS A 261 -23.29 -15.81 2.97
C LYS A 261 -23.04 -16.50 4.32
N ALA A 262 -21.82 -16.36 4.85
CA ALA A 262 -21.46 -16.90 6.16
C ALA A 262 -22.43 -16.39 7.25
N PRO A 263 -22.78 -17.16 8.26
CA PRO A 263 -23.63 -16.72 9.35
C PRO A 263 -22.99 -15.55 10.11
N ARG A 264 -23.82 -14.80 10.81
CA ARG A 264 -23.32 -13.75 11.73
C ARG A 264 -22.56 -14.44 12.87
N PRO A 265 -21.32 -14.01 13.19
CA PRO A 265 -20.59 -14.55 14.34
C PRO A 265 -21.41 -14.42 15.63
N PRO A 266 -21.42 -15.43 16.51
CA PRO A 266 -22.22 -15.37 17.75
C PRO A 266 -21.87 -14.19 18.67
N ALA A 267 -20.61 -13.77 18.67
CA ALA A 267 -20.13 -12.62 19.46
C ALA A 267 -20.63 -11.26 18.94
N VAL A 268 -21.12 -11.18 17.70
CA VAL A 268 -21.64 -9.94 17.12
C VAL A 268 -23.13 -9.85 17.41
N LEU A 269 -23.56 -8.86 18.18
CA LEU A 269 -24.99 -8.65 18.52
C LEU A 269 -25.82 -8.33 17.27
N PRO A 270 -27.09 -8.76 17.23
CA PRO A 270 -28.04 -8.24 16.25
C PRO A 270 -28.15 -6.71 16.39
N TRP A 271 -28.13 -5.96 15.29
CA TRP A 271 -28.21 -4.49 15.34
C TRP A 271 -29.48 -3.98 16.06
N ALA A 272 -30.59 -4.73 15.95
CA ALA A 272 -31.84 -4.39 16.61
C ALA A 272 -31.71 -4.38 18.14
N SER A 273 -30.83 -5.22 18.71
CA SER A 273 -30.62 -5.32 20.16
C SER A 273 -29.57 -4.34 20.69
N VAL A 274 -28.90 -3.59 19.83
CA VAL A 274 -27.92 -2.55 20.25
C VAL A 274 -28.68 -1.37 20.85
N PRO A 275 -28.31 -0.88 22.05
CA PRO A 275 -28.89 0.31 22.64
C PRO A 275 -28.79 1.54 21.74
N LYS A 276 -29.80 2.43 21.80
CA LYS A 276 -29.87 3.57 20.88
C LYS A 276 -28.65 4.51 21.02
N GLU A 277 -28.18 4.72 22.20
CA GLU A 277 -26.99 5.51 22.53
C GLU A 277 -25.71 4.92 21.94
N GLU A 278 -25.60 3.60 21.93
CA GLU A 278 -24.45 2.90 21.33
C GLU A 278 -24.49 2.90 19.79
N LYS A 279 -25.68 2.98 19.18
CA LYS A 279 -25.80 3.04 17.72
C LYS A 279 -25.13 4.26 17.14
N ASP A 280 -25.24 5.43 17.79
CA ASP A 280 -24.56 6.64 17.32
C ASP A 280 -23.05 6.52 17.47
N ARG A 281 -22.58 5.90 18.56
CA ARG A 281 -21.15 5.61 18.75
C ARG A 281 -20.61 4.67 17.66
N PHE A 282 -21.33 3.59 17.32
CA PHE A 282 -20.91 2.67 16.26
C PHE A 282 -20.96 3.32 14.87
N ASP A 283 -21.97 4.17 14.59
CA ASP A 283 -21.98 4.97 13.36
C ASP A 283 -20.75 5.88 13.29
N HIS A 284 -20.39 6.54 14.38
CA HIS A 284 -19.20 7.39 14.42
C HIS A 284 -17.92 6.59 14.18
N LEU A 285 -17.73 5.44 14.85
CA LEU A 285 -16.54 4.59 14.66
C LEU A 285 -16.40 4.14 13.21
N MET A 286 -17.51 3.69 12.60
CA MET A 286 -17.49 3.29 11.19
C MET A 286 -17.30 4.46 10.24
N ALA A 287 -17.82 5.66 10.59
CA ALA A 287 -17.58 6.87 9.80
C ALA A 287 -16.10 7.28 9.80
N VAL A 288 -15.40 7.12 10.93
CA VAL A 288 -13.93 7.34 11.00
C VAL A 288 -13.20 6.35 10.13
N TYR A 289 -13.56 5.06 10.20
CA TYR A 289 -12.96 4.03 9.34
C TYR A 289 -13.15 4.33 7.85
N ALA A 290 -14.38 4.63 7.45
CA ALA A 290 -14.71 4.99 6.07
C ALA A 290 -13.95 6.24 5.60
N ALA A 291 -13.76 7.22 6.48
CA ALA A 291 -12.98 8.42 6.21
C ALA A 291 -11.49 8.08 5.99
N CYS A 292 -10.91 7.16 6.78
CA CYS A 292 -9.53 6.68 6.56
C CYS A 292 -9.37 6.04 5.18
N VAL A 293 -10.30 5.14 4.79
CA VAL A 293 -10.27 4.47 3.48
C VAL A 293 -10.45 5.48 2.34
N HIS A 294 -11.42 6.39 2.47
CA HIS A 294 -11.67 7.43 1.47
C HIS A 294 -10.47 8.39 1.30
N ARG A 295 -9.82 8.80 2.40
CA ARG A 295 -8.63 9.65 2.35
C ARG A 295 -7.45 8.94 1.71
N MET A 296 -7.30 7.66 1.98
CA MET A 296 -6.29 6.82 1.34
C MET A 296 -6.51 6.72 -0.17
N ASP A 297 -7.74 6.49 -0.62
CA ASP A 297 -8.08 6.50 -2.06
C ASP A 297 -7.75 7.84 -2.70
N LYS A 298 -8.06 8.96 -2.02
CA LYS A 298 -7.68 10.30 -2.49
C LYS A 298 -6.17 10.44 -2.64
N ALA A 299 -5.38 10.01 -1.65
CA ALA A 299 -3.92 10.08 -1.69
C ALA A 299 -3.34 9.22 -2.84
N ILE A 300 -3.96 8.07 -3.14
CA ILE A 300 -3.60 7.25 -4.31
C ILE A 300 -3.98 7.97 -5.62
N GLY A 301 -5.09 8.69 -5.65
CA GLY A 301 -5.44 9.57 -6.76
C GLY A 301 -4.39 10.66 -7.00
N ASP A 302 -3.89 11.28 -5.93
CA ASP A 302 -2.80 12.27 -5.98
C ASP A 302 -1.50 11.64 -6.52
N LEU A 303 -1.18 10.39 -6.11
CA LEU A 303 -0.06 9.64 -6.68
C LEU A 303 -0.21 9.40 -8.18
N VAL A 304 -1.37 8.91 -8.62
CA VAL A 304 -1.67 8.64 -10.03
C VAL A 304 -1.58 9.92 -10.86
N ALA A 305 -2.16 11.02 -10.36
CA ALA A 305 -2.06 12.33 -10.99
C ALA A 305 -0.59 12.79 -11.09
N GLY A 306 0.17 12.61 -10.02
CA GLY A 306 1.60 12.91 -9.98
C GLY A 306 2.43 12.10 -10.99
N LEU A 307 2.13 10.81 -11.17
CA LEU A 307 2.76 9.96 -12.19
C LEU A 307 2.44 10.46 -13.61
N LYS A 308 1.18 10.82 -13.87
CA LYS A 308 0.75 11.38 -15.16
C LYS A 308 1.42 12.71 -15.48
N GLN A 309 1.50 13.61 -14.51
CA GLN A 309 2.17 14.92 -14.67
C GLN A 309 3.66 14.77 -15.04
N ARG A 310 4.30 13.71 -14.58
CA ARG A 310 5.70 13.37 -14.88
C ARG A 310 5.89 12.58 -16.17
N GLY A 311 4.79 12.23 -16.87
CA GLY A 311 4.83 11.45 -18.09
C GLY A 311 5.31 10.01 -17.92
N VAL A 312 5.21 9.45 -16.70
CA VAL A 312 5.72 8.10 -16.40
C VAL A 312 4.62 7.08 -16.11
N PHE A 313 3.35 7.51 -16.05
CA PHE A 313 2.23 6.66 -15.67
C PHE A 313 2.07 5.44 -16.58
N ASP A 314 2.13 5.62 -17.89
CA ASP A 314 1.89 4.55 -18.88
C ASP A 314 2.99 3.46 -18.88
N ASN A 315 4.18 3.78 -18.36
CA ASN A 315 5.28 2.82 -18.17
C ASN A 315 5.46 2.47 -16.67
N THR A 316 4.38 2.47 -15.89
CA THR A 316 4.43 2.14 -14.46
C THR A 316 3.48 0.98 -14.14
N LEU A 317 4.03 -0.11 -13.61
CA LEU A 317 3.27 -1.18 -12.99
C LEU A 317 2.85 -0.75 -11.59
N ILE A 318 1.54 -0.70 -11.33
CA ILE A 318 0.99 -0.37 -10.01
C ILE A 318 0.34 -1.62 -9.43
N LEU A 319 0.78 -2.05 -8.23
CA LEU A 319 0.17 -3.12 -7.47
C LEU A 319 -0.42 -2.53 -6.18
N PHE A 320 -1.68 -2.84 -5.91
CA PHE A 320 -2.37 -2.44 -4.68
C PHE A 320 -2.81 -3.68 -3.91
N MET A 321 -2.53 -3.71 -2.60
CA MET A 321 -2.92 -4.82 -1.72
C MET A 321 -2.99 -4.40 -0.26
N SER A 322 -3.63 -5.24 0.58
CA SER A 322 -3.66 -5.10 2.05
C SER A 322 -2.84 -6.19 2.73
N ASP A 323 -2.24 -5.87 3.87
CA ASP A 323 -1.50 -6.84 4.70
C ASP A 323 -2.34 -7.53 5.78
#